data_d99555808d20dd8352b8505becad674a
#
_entry.id   d99555808d20dd8352b8505becad674a
#
_cell.length_a   1.000
_cell.length_b   1.000
_cell.length_c   1.000
_cell.angle_alpha   90.00
_cell.angle_beta   90.00
_cell.angle_gamma   90.00
#
_symmetry.space_group_name_H-M   'P 1'
#
loop_
_entity.id
_entity.type
_entity.pdbx_description
1 polymer ?
#
loop_
_entity_poly.entity_id
_entity_poly.type
_entity_poly.pdbx_seq_one_letter_code
_entity_poly.pdbx_strand_id
1 'polypeptide(L)'
;IPVGEKLLIRPVWEEDFESGGRAVLNLEPGLAFGSGTHETTRLCLTALEKYITPETRMLDVGCGSGILSVASLLLGAKSAVGVDIDPLAVKTAAENGERNGFGEDKYTLYHGNLTDKISGRFDVVAANIVADAIIMLSSQIGRFLEDDGVYIVSGIIDTREAEVVEALSSCGFKTVKRNEDGGWLCFECKKQ
;
A
#
# COMPACT_ATOMS: atom_id res chain seq x y z
N ILE A 1 -8.67 3.87 -15.19
CA ILE A 1 -8.40 5.01 -14.29
C ILE A 1 -6.89 5.21 -14.23
N PRO A 2 -6.34 6.26 -14.87
CA PRO A 2 -4.92 6.57 -14.73
C PRO A 2 -4.63 7.10 -13.32
N VAL A 3 -3.50 6.65 -12.73
CA VAL A 3 -3.02 7.08 -11.42
C VAL A 3 -1.54 7.39 -11.52
N GLY A 4 -1.12 8.54 -11.00
CA GLY A 4 0.25 8.99 -11.15
C GLY A 4 0.66 9.08 -12.61
N GLU A 5 1.92 8.73 -12.89
CA GLU A 5 2.49 8.77 -14.23
C GLU A 5 2.60 7.37 -14.87
N LYS A 6 2.72 6.31 -14.05
CA LYS A 6 3.12 4.98 -14.50
C LYS A 6 2.02 3.91 -14.44
N LEU A 7 0.92 4.16 -13.75
CA LEU A 7 -0.13 3.17 -13.52
C LEU A 7 -1.46 3.51 -14.20
N LEU A 8 -2.13 2.47 -14.67
CA LEU A 8 -3.53 2.51 -15.10
C LEU A 8 -4.28 1.40 -14.36
N ILE A 9 -5.26 1.77 -13.54
CA ILE A 9 -6.15 0.78 -12.90
C ILE A 9 -7.27 0.46 -13.86
N ARG A 10 -7.43 -0.82 -14.17
CA ARG A 10 -8.48 -1.34 -15.03
C ARG A 10 -9.36 -2.30 -14.24
N PRO A 11 -10.61 -1.92 -13.96
CA PRO A 11 -11.60 -2.87 -13.47
C PRO A 11 -11.79 -4.01 -14.47
N VAL A 12 -12.03 -5.23 -13.98
CA VAL A 12 -12.11 -6.41 -14.85
C VAL A 12 -13.23 -6.38 -15.87
N TRP A 13 -14.27 -5.59 -15.63
CA TRP A 13 -15.41 -5.41 -16.56
C TRP A 13 -15.15 -4.37 -17.65
N GLU A 14 -14.05 -3.63 -17.60
CA GLU A 14 -13.69 -2.63 -18.59
C GLU A 14 -12.90 -3.29 -19.74
N GLU A 15 -13.52 -3.41 -20.90
CA GLU A 15 -12.91 -4.04 -22.07
C GLU A 15 -12.16 -3.05 -22.95
N ASP A 16 -12.70 -1.84 -23.08
CA ASP A 16 -12.15 -0.78 -23.93
C ASP A 16 -11.26 0.17 -23.12
N PHE A 17 -9.94 0.08 -23.32
CA PHE A 17 -8.99 0.97 -22.67
C PHE A 17 -7.73 1.19 -23.49
N GLU A 18 -7.11 2.33 -23.28
CA GLU A 18 -5.77 2.64 -23.81
C GLU A 18 -4.81 2.82 -22.65
N SER A 19 -3.74 2.02 -22.63
CA SER A 19 -2.75 2.08 -21.52
C SER A 19 -1.95 3.37 -21.49
N GLY A 20 -1.76 4.00 -22.66
CA GLY A 20 -0.92 5.19 -22.79
C GLY A 20 0.53 4.95 -22.34
N GLY A 21 1.03 3.71 -22.47
CA GLY A 21 2.36 3.32 -22.00
C GLY A 21 2.46 3.05 -20.50
N ARG A 22 1.35 3.06 -19.77
CA ARG A 22 1.29 2.78 -18.34
C ARG A 22 1.22 1.28 -18.07
N ALA A 23 1.72 0.85 -16.93
CA ALA A 23 1.49 -0.50 -16.43
C ALA A 23 0.01 -0.66 -16.06
N VAL A 24 -0.64 -1.69 -16.59
CA VAL A 24 -2.07 -1.92 -16.39
C VAL A 24 -2.28 -2.86 -15.21
N LEU A 25 -2.95 -2.37 -14.18
CA LEU A 25 -3.37 -3.15 -13.03
C LEU A 25 -4.81 -3.60 -13.24
N ASN A 26 -5.01 -4.88 -13.50
CA ASN A 26 -6.33 -5.48 -13.64
C ASN A 26 -6.88 -5.78 -12.24
N LEU A 27 -8.00 -5.18 -11.89
CA LEU A 27 -8.54 -5.22 -10.54
C LEU A 27 -9.98 -5.71 -10.50
N GLU A 28 -10.22 -6.72 -9.65
CA GLU A 28 -11.55 -7.06 -9.14
C GLU A 28 -11.58 -6.65 -7.65
N PRO A 29 -12.25 -5.55 -7.30
CA PRO A 29 -12.28 -5.13 -5.90
C PRO A 29 -13.14 -6.04 -5.02
N GLY A 30 -14.14 -6.71 -5.60
CA GLY A 30 -15.08 -7.53 -4.84
C GLY A 30 -15.77 -6.73 -3.74
N LEU A 31 -15.86 -7.32 -2.55
CA LEU A 31 -16.33 -6.66 -1.33
C LEU A 31 -15.18 -6.06 -0.50
N ALA A 32 -13.93 -6.24 -0.93
CA ALA A 32 -12.76 -5.70 -0.24
C ALA A 32 -12.58 -4.21 -0.55
N PHE A 33 -12.00 -3.47 0.41
CA PHE A 33 -11.59 -2.08 0.18
C PHE A 33 -10.42 -2.02 -0.81
N GLY A 34 -10.34 -0.92 -1.57
CA GLY A 34 -9.25 -0.70 -2.51
C GLY A 34 -9.68 -0.91 -3.97
N SER A 35 -10.71 -0.16 -4.41
CA SER A 35 -11.14 -0.14 -5.82
C SER A 35 -10.26 0.72 -6.73
N GLY A 36 -9.35 1.48 -6.14
CA GLY A 36 -8.51 2.44 -6.86
C GLY A 36 -9.16 3.79 -7.13
N THR A 37 -10.44 3.94 -6.81
CA THR A 37 -11.17 5.20 -7.04
C THR A 37 -11.05 6.18 -5.87
N HIS A 38 -10.82 5.67 -4.66
CA HIS A 38 -10.73 6.49 -3.46
C HIS A 38 -9.42 7.31 -3.44
N GLU A 39 -9.50 8.54 -2.93
CA GLU A 39 -8.38 9.48 -2.84
C GLU A 39 -7.17 8.88 -2.13
N THR A 40 -7.39 8.20 -1.02
CA THR A 40 -6.32 7.60 -0.22
C THR A 40 -5.53 6.55 -1.00
N THR A 41 -6.21 5.75 -1.81
CA THR A 41 -5.57 4.76 -2.67
C THR A 41 -4.71 5.42 -3.75
N ARG A 42 -5.27 6.45 -4.42
CA ARG A 42 -4.51 7.20 -5.43
C ARG A 42 -3.28 7.87 -4.85
N LEU A 43 -3.38 8.44 -3.66
CA LEU A 43 -2.25 9.06 -2.95
C LEU A 43 -1.14 8.04 -2.67
N CYS A 44 -1.50 6.84 -2.16
CA CYS A 44 -0.53 5.78 -1.92
C CYS A 44 0.14 5.29 -3.21
N LEU A 45 -0.63 5.05 -4.26
CA LEU A 45 -0.11 4.58 -5.55
C LEU A 45 0.87 5.59 -6.15
N THR A 46 0.53 6.87 -6.10
CA THR A 46 1.41 7.95 -6.58
C THR A 46 2.71 8.02 -5.77
N ALA A 47 2.64 7.82 -4.46
CA ALA A 47 3.82 7.75 -3.60
C ALA A 47 4.70 6.54 -3.95
N LEU A 48 4.10 5.36 -4.13
CA LEU A 48 4.83 4.13 -4.48
C LEU A 48 5.66 4.26 -5.76
N GLU A 49 5.18 4.98 -6.77
CA GLU A 49 5.91 5.20 -8.03
C GLU A 49 7.31 5.81 -7.85
N LYS A 50 7.54 6.51 -6.75
CA LYS A 50 8.82 7.17 -6.44
C LYS A 50 9.84 6.23 -5.81
N TYR A 51 9.38 5.22 -5.08
CA TYR A 51 10.22 4.41 -4.20
C TYR A 51 10.43 2.98 -4.67
N ILE A 52 9.62 2.49 -5.59
CA ILE A 52 9.75 1.12 -6.08
C ILE A 52 10.92 1.00 -7.06
N THR A 53 11.80 0.06 -6.76
CA THR A 53 12.95 -0.34 -7.59
C THR A 53 12.96 -1.86 -7.75
N PRO A 54 13.79 -2.43 -8.65
CA PRO A 54 13.90 -3.89 -8.79
C PRO A 54 14.39 -4.63 -7.54
N GLU A 55 14.94 -3.92 -6.57
CA GLU A 55 15.40 -4.51 -5.31
C GLU A 55 14.37 -4.38 -4.18
N THR A 56 13.29 -3.64 -4.39
CA THR A 56 12.31 -3.33 -3.35
C THR A 56 11.56 -4.58 -2.89
N ARG A 57 11.62 -4.84 -1.60
CA ARG A 57 10.72 -5.74 -0.87
C ARG A 57 9.66 -4.89 -0.20
N MET A 58 8.41 -5.11 -0.56
CA MET A 58 7.28 -4.30 -0.09
C MET A 58 6.42 -5.06 0.90
N LEU A 59 5.96 -4.37 1.95
CA LEU A 59 4.93 -4.83 2.88
C LEU A 59 3.70 -3.94 2.78
N ASP A 60 2.54 -4.56 2.62
CA ASP A 60 1.22 -3.92 2.53
C ASP A 60 0.38 -4.35 3.74
N VAL A 61 0.24 -3.48 4.73
CA VAL A 61 -0.49 -3.75 5.97
C VAL A 61 -1.93 -3.28 5.83
N GLY A 62 -2.88 -4.18 6.04
CA GLY A 62 -4.28 -3.95 5.74
C GLY A 62 -4.50 -3.91 4.22
N CYS A 63 -4.04 -4.96 3.53
CA CYS A 63 -3.90 -4.95 2.08
C CYS A 63 -5.21 -4.89 1.28
N GLY A 64 -6.35 -5.23 1.91
CA GLY A 64 -7.66 -5.18 1.25
C GLY A 64 -7.68 -5.98 -0.06
N SER A 65 -7.99 -5.33 -1.16
CA SER A 65 -7.97 -5.92 -2.51
C SER A 65 -6.58 -6.32 -3.01
N GLY A 66 -5.53 -5.93 -2.29
CA GLY A 66 -4.14 -6.12 -2.72
C GLY A 66 -3.63 -5.07 -3.71
N ILE A 67 -4.38 -4.00 -3.93
CA ILE A 67 -4.06 -3.02 -4.97
C ILE A 67 -2.67 -2.41 -4.82
N LEU A 68 -2.23 -2.07 -3.60
CA LEU A 68 -0.90 -1.48 -3.38
C LEU A 68 0.21 -2.50 -3.61
N SER A 69 0.02 -3.74 -3.16
CA SER A 69 0.96 -4.85 -3.38
C SER A 69 1.13 -5.14 -4.87
N VAL A 70 0.02 -5.33 -5.58
CA VAL A 70 0.03 -5.65 -7.02
C VAL A 70 0.61 -4.50 -7.83
N ALA A 71 0.26 -3.26 -7.49
CA ALA A 71 0.84 -2.07 -8.12
C ALA A 71 2.38 -2.04 -7.95
N SER A 72 2.87 -2.32 -6.74
CA SER A 72 4.30 -2.36 -6.47
C SER A 72 5.02 -3.40 -7.33
N LEU A 73 4.42 -4.60 -7.49
CA LEU A 73 4.97 -5.65 -8.34
C LEU A 73 4.97 -5.25 -9.81
N LEU A 74 3.91 -4.62 -10.30
CA LEU A 74 3.82 -4.09 -11.67
C LEU A 74 4.84 -2.97 -11.92
N LEU A 75 5.15 -2.18 -10.91
CA LEU A 75 6.20 -1.15 -10.95
C LEU A 75 7.61 -1.73 -10.90
N GLY A 76 7.74 -3.04 -10.70
CA GLY A 76 9.01 -3.75 -10.75
C GLY A 76 9.58 -4.17 -9.40
N ALA A 77 8.83 -4.10 -8.30
CA ALA A 77 9.30 -4.58 -7.01
C ALA A 77 9.75 -6.04 -7.07
N LYS A 78 10.76 -6.38 -6.28
CA LYS A 78 11.31 -7.72 -6.17
C LYS A 78 10.28 -8.71 -5.62
N SER A 79 9.58 -8.30 -4.58
CA SER A 79 8.53 -9.08 -3.92
C SER A 79 7.59 -8.19 -3.13
N ALA A 80 6.42 -8.72 -2.83
CA ALA A 80 5.44 -8.07 -1.95
C ALA A 80 4.88 -9.07 -0.94
N VAL A 81 4.62 -8.58 0.26
CA VAL A 81 3.89 -9.28 1.30
C VAL A 81 2.68 -8.45 1.67
N GLY A 82 1.51 -9.05 1.71
CA GLY A 82 0.28 -8.44 2.17
C GLY A 82 -0.26 -9.14 3.41
N VAL A 83 -0.85 -8.37 4.31
CA VAL A 83 -1.54 -8.89 5.49
C VAL A 83 -2.86 -8.17 5.69
N ASP A 84 -3.90 -8.92 6.02
CA ASP A 84 -5.21 -8.36 6.36
C ASP A 84 -5.89 -9.20 7.44
N ILE A 85 -6.66 -8.55 8.29
CA ILE A 85 -7.44 -9.20 9.36
C ILE A 85 -8.68 -9.91 8.80
N ASP A 86 -9.15 -9.49 7.63
CA ASP A 86 -10.30 -10.07 6.94
C ASP A 86 -9.83 -11.19 5.99
N PRO A 87 -10.24 -12.46 6.22
CA PRO A 87 -9.87 -13.56 5.34
C PRO A 87 -10.42 -13.40 3.92
N LEU A 88 -11.54 -12.69 3.75
CA LEU A 88 -12.09 -12.39 2.42
C LEU A 88 -11.18 -11.43 1.64
N ALA A 89 -10.62 -10.42 2.33
CA ALA A 89 -9.65 -9.52 1.74
C ALA A 89 -8.40 -10.27 1.26
N VAL A 90 -7.86 -11.16 2.08
CA VAL A 90 -6.71 -12.01 1.73
C VAL A 90 -6.98 -12.83 0.47
N LYS A 91 -8.17 -13.44 0.37
CA LYS A 91 -8.59 -14.18 -0.82
C LYS A 91 -8.65 -13.28 -2.06
N THR A 92 -9.30 -12.14 -1.94
CA THR A 92 -9.41 -11.16 -3.05
C THR A 92 -8.04 -10.67 -3.50
N ALA A 93 -7.15 -10.38 -2.57
CA ALA A 93 -5.78 -9.97 -2.87
C ALA A 93 -5.00 -11.04 -3.63
N ALA A 94 -5.15 -12.32 -3.25
CA ALA A 94 -4.52 -13.44 -3.94
C ALA A 94 -5.03 -13.56 -5.40
N GLU A 95 -6.33 -13.48 -5.59
CA GLU A 95 -6.96 -13.53 -6.92
C GLU A 95 -6.52 -12.35 -7.81
N ASN A 96 -6.39 -11.16 -7.24
CA ASN A 96 -5.87 -9.99 -7.97
C ASN A 96 -4.38 -10.14 -8.30
N GLY A 97 -3.58 -10.74 -7.41
CA GLY A 97 -2.20 -11.08 -7.69
C GLY A 97 -2.08 -12.00 -8.92
N GLU A 98 -2.79 -13.12 -8.92
CA GLU A 98 -2.83 -14.09 -10.02
C GLU A 98 -3.31 -13.45 -11.34
N ARG A 99 -4.35 -12.61 -11.28
CA ARG A 99 -4.90 -11.89 -12.42
C ARG A 99 -3.87 -11.00 -13.11
N ASN A 100 -2.89 -10.52 -12.37
CA ASN A 100 -1.80 -9.70 -12.89
C ASN A 100 -0.48 -10.47 -13.10
N GLY A 101 -0.53 -11.80 -13.00
CA GLY A 101 0.61 -12.67 -13.30
C GLY A 101 1.57 -12.91 -12.12
N PHE A 102 1.15 -12.63 -10.90
CA PHE A 102 1.97 -12.80 -9.70
C PHE A 102 1.44 -13.93 -8.83
N GLY A 103 2.25 -14.97 -8.67
CA GLY A 103 2.00 -16.08 -7.77
C GLY A 103 2.77 -15.95 -6.45
N GLU A 104 2.75 -17.02 -5.65
CA GLU A 104 3.34 -17.07 -4.32
C GLU A 104 4.86 -16.84 -4.29
N ASP A 105 5.55 -17.06 -5.40
CA ASP A 105 6.98 -16.78 -5.55
C ASP A 105 7.32 -15.29 -5.43
N LYS A 106 6.37 -14.43 -5.77
CA LYS A 106 6.52 -12.97 -5.72
C LYS A 106 5.59 -12.28 -4.73
N TYR A 107 4.43 -12.86 -4.45
CA TYR A 107 3.39 -12.26 -3.63
C TYR A 107 2.94 -13.23 -2.56
N THR A 108 3.29 -12.95 -1.31
CA THR A 108 2.92 -13.74 -0.13
C THR A 108 1.85 -13.00 0.67
N LEU A 109 0.81 -13.73 1.07
CA LEU A 109 -0.32 -13.16 1.82
C LEU A 109 -0.52 -13.88 3.14
N TYR A 110 -0.83 -13.11 4.17
CA TYR A 110 -1.14 -13.60 5.51
C TYR A 110 -2.49 -13.08 5.99
N HIS A 111 -3.26 -13.97 6.61
CA HIS A 111 -4.41 -13.57 7.42
C HIS A 111 -3.92 -13.32 8.85
N GLY A 112 -3.96 -12.08 9.29
CA GLY A 112 -3.46 -11.67 10.60
C GLY A 112 -3.72 -10.21 10.93
N ASN A 113 -3.47 -9.84 12.17
CA ASN A 113 -3.67 -8.49 12.67
C ASN A 113 -2.34 -7.71 12.63
N LEU A 114 -2.30 -6.64 11.83
CA LEU A 114 -1.12 -5.77 11.66
C LEU A 114 0.15 -6.61 11.36
N THR A 115 1.10 -6.66 12.31
CA THR A 115 2.40 -7.31 12.13
C THR A 115 2.51 -8.72 12.71
N ASP A 116 1.44 -9.29 13.22
CA ASP A 116 1.46 -10.57 13.97
C ASP A 116 2.09 -11.75 13.21
N LYS A 117 1.93 -11.77 11.90
CA LYS A 117 2.44 -12.84 11.03
C LYS A 117 3.70 -12.45 10.26
N ILE A 118 4.19 -11.22 10.46
CA ILE A 118 5.24 -10.65 9.64
C ILE A 118 6.61 -10.99 10.20
N SER A 119 7.54 -11.30 9.31
CA SER A 119 8.95 -11.50 9.60
C SER A 119 9.83 -10.85 8.55
N GLY A 120 11.09 -10.61 8.89
CA GLY A 120 12.05 -9.98 8.00
C GLY A 120 11.94 -8.45 7.98
N ARG A 121 12.60 -7.86 7.00
CA ARG A 121 12.65 -6.41 6.80
C ARG A 121 12.27 -6.04 5.37
N PHE A 122 11.70 -4.84 5.24
CA PHE A 122 11.16 -4.34 3.98
C PHE A 122 11.73 -2.97 3.66
N ASP A 123 11.87 -2.70 2.38
CA ASP A 123 12.37 -1.42 1.87
C ASP A 123 11.26 -0.37 1.79
N VAL A 124 10.03 -0.82 1.53
CA VAL A 124 8.83 0.00 1.53
C VAL A 124 7.73 -0.70 2.33
N VAL A 125 7.15 0.00 3.28
CA VAL A 125 5.94 -0.41 3.98
C VAL A 125 4.84 0.58 3.68
N ALA A 126 3.70 0.09 3.21
CA ALA A 126 2.52 0.90 2.97
C ALA A 126 1.35 0.41 3.83
N ALA A 127 0.55 1.35 4.32
CA ALA A 127 -0.68 1.07 5.04
C ALA A 127 -1.73 2.13 4.70
N ASN A 128 -2.81 1.70 4.05
CA ASN A 128 -3.98 2.54 3.77
C ASN A 128 -5.12 2.08 4.66
N ILE A 129 -5.09 2.50 5.91
CA ILE A 129 -5.99 2.07 6.99
C ILE A 129 -6.43 3.28 7.82
N VAL A 130 -7.36 3.09 8.74
CA VAL A 130 -7.85 4.18 9.58
C VAL A 130 -6.78 4.71 10.55
N ALA A 131 -6.91 5.97 10.98
CA ALA A 131 -5.91 6.67 11.79
C ALA A 131 -5.53 5.91 13.07
N ASP A 132 -6.48 5.33 13.80
CA ASP A 132 -6.21 4.56 15.02
C ASP A 132 -5.32 3.34 14.73
N ALA A 133 -5.56 2.65 13.63
CA ALA A 133 -4.74 1.50 13.23
C ALA A 133 -3.34 1.93 12.80
N ILE A 134 -3.18 3.08 12.15
CA ILE A 134 -1.87 3.66 11.80
C ILE A 134 -1.07 3.99 13.06
N ILE A 135 -1.71 4.60 14.04
CA ILE A 135 -1.06 4.94 15.32
C ILE A 135 -0.53 3.67 16.00
N MET A 136 -1.34 2.62 16.05
CA MET A 136 -0.95 1.33 16.60
C MET A 136 0.17 0.68 15.80
N LEU A 137 0.06 0.64 14.48
CA LEU A 137 1.06 0.05 13.58
C LEU A 137 2.40 0.77 13.70
N SER A 138 2.40 2.08 13.84
CA SER A 138 3.61 2.89 13.92
C SER A 138 4.50 2.53 15.11
N SER A 139 3.92 2.04 16.19
CA SER A 139 4.66 1.53 17.34
C SER A 139 5.34 0.17 17.12
N GLN A 140 4.95 -0.55 16.07
CA GLN A 140 5.40 -1.91 15.78
C GLN A 140 6.30 -1.99 14.53
N ILE A 141 6.09 -1.11 13.57
CA ILE A 141 6.60 -1.30 12.20
C ILE A 141 8.11 -1.04 12.06
N GLY A 142 8.71 -0.26 12.95
CA GLY A 142 10.11 0.13 12.84
C GLY A 142 11.08 -1.03 12.71
N ARG A 143 10.85 -2.13 13.40
CA ARG A 143 11.71 -3.32 13.34
C ARG A 143 11.59 -4.09 12.01
N PHE A 144 10.54 -3.86 11.25
CA PHE A 144 10.30 -4.47 9.93
C PHE A 144 10.70 -3.56 8.77
N LEU A 145 11.10 -2.34 9.04
CA LEU A 145 11.54 -1.37 8.03
C LEU A 145 13.05 -1.27 8.01
N GLU A 146 13.64 -1.35 6.82
CA GLU A 146 15.07 -1.07 6.63
C GLU A 146 15.40 0.37 7.07
N ASP A 147 16.65 0.63 7.45
CA ASP A 147 17.06 1.92 8.00
C ASP A 147 16.87 3.08 7.02
N ASP A 148 17.03 2.83 5.73
CA ASP A 148 16.77 3.77 4.64
C ASP A 148 15.40 3.57 3.97
N GLY A 149 14.57 2.70 4.55
CA GLY A 149 13.26 2.38 4.06
C GLY A 149 12.26 3.52 4.17
N VAL A 150 11.14 3.36 3.47
CA VAL A 150 10.05 4.34 3.43
C VAL A 150 8.77 3.73 3.98
N TYR A 151 8.13 4.46 4.88
CA TYR A 151 6.84 4.12 5.46
C TYR A 151 5.77 5.08 4.92
N ILE A 152 4.84 4.55 4.12
CA ILE A 152 3.77 5.31 3.47
C ILE A 152 2.47 4.99 4.18
N VAL A 153 1.81 6.01 4.75
CA VAL A 153 0.55 5.85 5.48
C VAL A 153 -0.51 6.77 4.91
N SER A 154 -1.71 6.23 4.71
CA SER A 154 -2.89 6.96 4.24
C SER A 154 -4.16 6.36 4.85
N GLY A 155 -5.34 6.86 4.46
CA GLY A 155 -6.60 6.55 5.12
C GLY A 155 -6.86 7.51 6.30
N ILE A 156 -6.15 8.62 6.34
CA ILE A 156 -6.17 9.60 7.42
C ILE A 156 -7.02 10.78 6.99
N ILE A 157 -8.14 11.01 7.68
CA ILE A 157 -8.90 12.23 7.48
C ILE A 157 -8.15 13.42 8.09
N ASP A 158 -8.25 14.60 7.48
CA ASP A 158 -7.48 15.80 7.84
C ASP A 158 -7.66 16.22 9.31
N THR A 159 -8.84 15.99 9.89
CA THR A 159 -9.12 16.28 11.30
C THR A 159 -8.31 15.43 12.28
N ARG A 160 -7.70 14.34 11.83
CA ARG A 160 -6.86 13.44 12.64
C ARG A 160 -5.36 13.64 12.40
N GLU A 161 -4.98 14.63 11.59
CA GLU A 161 -3.58 14.87 11.20
C GLU A 161 -2.65 15.03 12.40
N ALA A 162 -3.00 15.90 13.34
CA ALA A 162 -2.13 16.21 14.48
C ALA A 162 -1.81 14.96 15.33
N GLU A 163 -2.79 14.11 15.58
CA GLU A 163 -2.60 12.86 16.35
C GLU A 163 -1.66 11.89 15.61
N VAL A 164 -1.84 11.74 14.31
CA VAL A 164 -1.04 10.81 13.49
C VAL A 164 0.40 11.29 13.39
N VAL A 165 0.61 12.59 13.11
CA VAL A 165 1.95 13.18 13.03
C VAL A 165 2.69 13.04 14.35
N GLU A 166 2.03 13.29 15.49
CA GLU A 166 2.63 13.12 16.81
C GLU A 166 3.00 11.65 17.07
N ALA A 167 2.13 10.71 16.73
CA ALA A 167 2.39 9.28 16.89
C ALA A 167 3.57 8.82 16.03
N LEU A 168 3.65 9.26 14.78
CA LEU A 168 4.77 8.96 13.89
C LEU A 168 6.09 9.47 14.47
N SER A 169 6.11 10.74 14.91
CA SER A 169 7.30 11.34 15.51
C SER A 169 7.73 10.61 16.79
N SER A 170 6.79 10.28 17.67
CA SER A 170 7.05 9.56 18.92
C SER A 170 7.57 8.14 18.67
N CYS A 171 7.23 7.52 17.55
CA CYS A 171 7.70 6.19 17.15
C CYS A 171 9.02 6.23 16.36
N GLY A 172 9.65 7.37 16.21
CA GLY A 172 10.95 7.52 15.55
C GLY A 172 10.88 7.74 14.04
N PHE A 173 9.73 8.19 13.51
CA PHE A 173 9.56 8.54 12.11
C PHE A 173 9.50 10.05 11.91
N LYS A 174 10.11 10.51 10.83
CA LYS A 174 9.93 11.88 10.32
C LYS A 174 9.11 11.84 9.03
N THR A 175 8.16 12.74 8.90
CA THR A 175 7.42 12.95 7.66
C THR A 175 8.28 13.71 6.67
N VAL A 176 8.65 13.08 5.56
CA VAL A 176 9.44 13.71 4.50
C VAL A 176 8.56 14.33 3.43
N LYS A 177 7.32 13.89 3.31
CA LYS A 177 6.33 14.48 2.43
C LYS A 177 4.92 14.29 2.97
N ARG A 178 4.11 15.35 2.87
CA ARG A 178 2.68 15.37 3.14
C ARG A 178 1.93 15.57 1.83
N ASN A 179 1.02 14.68 1.53
CA ASN A 179 0.14 14.76 0.37
C ASN A 179 -1.32 14.80 0.84
N GLU A 180 -2.15 15.54 0.10
CA GLU A 180 -3.57 15.71 0.42
C GLU A 180 -4.42 15.68 -0.85
N ASP A 181 -5.58 15.04 -0.76
CA ASP A 181 -6.59 15.04 -1.82
C ASP A 181 -7.97 14.88 -1.16
N GLY A 182 -8.88 15.83 -1.41
CA GLY A 182 -10.26 15.77 -0.93
C GLY A 182 -10.43 15.66 0.59
N GLY A 183 -9.52 16.22 1.38
CA GLY A 183 -9.55 16.13 2.85
C GLY A 183 -8.94 14.84 3.41
N TRP A 184 -8.34 14.02 2.56
CA TRP A 184 -7.60 12.82 2.93
C TRP A 184 -6.11 13.04 2.80
N LEU A 185 -5.34 12.46 3.70
CA LEU A 185 -3.89 12.65 3.82
C LEU A 185 -3.13 11.36 3.54
N CYS A 186 -1.94 11.55 2.98
CA CYS A 186 -0.93 10.51 2.86
C CYS A 186 0.42 11.08 3.28
N PHE A 187 1.09 10.40 4.20
CA PHE A 187 2.43 10.76 4.65
C PHE A 187 3.46 9.76 4.12
N GLU A 188 4.53 10.30 3.59
CA GLU A 188 5.74 9.55 3.26
C GLU A 188 6.75 9.80 4.38
N CYS A 189 7.14 8.73 5.09
CA CYS A 189 7.95 8.82 6.30
C CYS A 189 9.23 8.02 6.17
N LYS A 190 10.26 8.48 6.89
CA LYS A 190 11.53 7.77 7.07
C LYS A 190 11.90 7.71 8.54
N LYS A 191 12.76 6.78 8.93
CA LYS A 191 13.34 6.75 10.27
C LYS A 191 14.14 8.02 10.53
N GLN A 192 14.03 8.53 11.73
CA GLN A 192 14.83 9.66 12.22
C GLN A 192 16.28 9.27 12.43
#